data_61368cbe580149fb3c8c0be812104b64
#
_entry.id   61368cbe580149fb3c8c0be812104b64
#
_cell.length_a   1.000
_cell.length_b   1.000
_cell.length_c   1.000
_cell.angle_alpha   90.00
_cell.angle_beta   90.00
_cell.angle_gamma   90.00
#
_symmetry.space_group_name_H-M   'P 1'
#
loop_
_entity.id
_entity.type
_entity.pdbx_description
1 polymer ?
#
loop_
_entity_poly.entity_id
_entity_poly.type
_entity_poly.pdbx_seq_one_letter_code
_entity_poly.pdbx_strand_id
1 'polypeptide(L)' 'MFEKFKIRKQIKVIRQRISFLEQKRARSQAALVDAILRKVDPADEDVEYFNRFTGEIDRLRTEMHELENQLLKDKKTGKV' A
#
# COMPACT_ATOMS: atom_id res chain seq x y z
N MET A 1 -15.85 0.31 -21.93
CA MET A 1 -14.69 1.15 -22.25
C MET A 1 -14.36 2.16 -21.17
N PHE A 2 -15.34 2.95 -20.74
CA PHE A 2 -15.12 3.94 -19.69
C PHE A 2 -14.73 3.30 -18.35
N GLU A 3 -15.30 2.13 -18.06
CA GLU A 3 -15.03 1.45 -16.80
C GLU A 3 -13.58 1.01 -16.69
N LYS A 4 -13.01 0.46 -17.76
CA LYS A 4 -11.60 0.07 -17.77
C LYS A 4 -10.67 1.25 -17.56
N PHE A 5 -11.00 2.38 -18.17
CA PHE A 5 -10.21 3.60 -18.02
C PHE A 5 -10.26 4.10 -16.58
N LYS A 6 -11.45 4.08 -15.97
CA LYS A 6 -11.62 4.47 -14.57
C LYS A 6 -10.84 3.56 -13.64
N ILE A 7 -10.90 2.25 -13.89
CA ILE A 7 -10.20 1.26 -13.07
C ILE A 7 -8.70 1.50 -13.14
N ARG A 8 -8.15 1.69 -14.34
CA ARG A 8 -6.73 1.97 -14.52
C ARG A 8 -6.30 3.23 -13.79
N LYS A 9 -7.14 4.27 -13.85
CA LYS A 9 -6.88 5.52 -13.15
C LYS A 9 -6.87 5.32 -11.65
N GLN A 10 -7.83 4.54 -11.12
CA GLN A 10 -7.89 4.22 -9.70
C GLN A 10 -6.66 3.44 -9.25
N ILE A 11 -6.24 2.47 -10.05
CA ILE A 11 -5.02 1.70 -9.75
C ILE A 11 -3.81 2.62 -9.65
N LYS A 12 -3.69 3.56 -10.59
CA LYS A 12 -2.58 4.51 -10.59
C LYS A 12 -2.58 5.38 -9.34
N VAL A 13 -3.75 5.88 -8.94
CA VAL A 13 -3.88 6.69 -7.73
C VAL A 13 -3.53 5.88 -6.49
N ILE A 14 -4.02 4.65 -6.40
CA ILE A 14 -3.71 3.78 -5.26
C ILE A 14 -2.21 3.48 -5.21
N ARG A 15 -1.59 3.22 -6.36
CA ARG A 15 -0.16 2.96 -6.43
C ARG A 15 0.65 4.13 -5.90
N GLN A 16 0.27 5.34 -6.28
CA GLN A 16 0.92 6.56 -5.80
C GLN A 16 0.76 6.71 -4.29
N ARG A 17 -0.44 6.40 -3.80
CA ARG A 17 -0.72 6.47 -2.37
C ARG A 17 0.10 5.45 -1.59
N ILE A 18 0.21 4.23 -2.10
CA ILE A 18 1.04 3.19 -1.49
C ILE A 18 2.50 3.65 -1.42
N SER A 19 3.03 4.20 -2.51
CA SER A 19 4.41 4.68 -2.55
C SER A 19 4.66 5.76 -1.50
N PHE A 20 3.72 6.68 -1.35
CA PHE A 20 3.79 7.74 -0.34
C PHE A 20 3.81 7.16 1.08
N LEU A 21 2.91 6.21 1.35
CA LEU A 21 2.82 5.56 2.66
C LEU A 21 4.05 4.71 2.96
N GLU A 22 4.61 4.06 1.93
CA GLU A 22 5.84 3.28 2.10
C GLU A 22 7.02 4.17 2.52
N GLN A 23 7.10 5.37 1.97
CA GLN A 23 8.13 6.33 2.37
C GLN A 23 7.95 6.76 3.82
N LYS A 24 6.71 6.99 4.23
CA LYS A 24 6.42 7.34 5.62
C LYS A 24 6.71 6.19 6.56
N ARG A 25 6.35 4.97 6.15
CA ARG A 25 6.64 3.78 6.96
C ARG A 25 8.14 3.56 7.11
N ALA A 26 8.90 3.85 6.06
CA ALA A 26 10.36 3.70 6.10
C ALA A 26 10.99 4.56 7.19
N ARG A 27 10.46 5.75 7.44
CA ARG A 27 10.95 6.61 8.52
C ARG A 27 10.70 6.00 9.89
N SER A 28 9.49 5.48 10.10
CA SER A 28 9.17 4.82 11.37
C SER A 28 10.01 3.55 11.54
N GLN A 29 10.19 2.79 10.46
CA GLN A 29 11.01 1.60 10.49
C GLN A 29 12.47 1.91 10.86
N ALA A 30 13.01 2.99 10.31
CA ALA A 30 14.38 3.42 10.63
C ALA A 30 14.51 3.75 12.12
N ALA A 31 13.51 4.41 12.70
CA ALA A 31 13.51 4.72 14.11
C ALA A 31 13.45 3.45 14.97
N LEU A 32 12.66 2.46 14.56
CA LEU A 32 12.59 1.17 15.27
C LEU A 32 13.92 0.42 15.20
N VAL A 33 14.54 0.38 14.02
CA VAL A 33 15.84 -0.27 13.85
C VAL A 33 16.90 0.41 14.68
N ASP A 34 16.91 1.75 14.70
CA ASP A 34 17.86 2.52 15.51
C ASP A 34 17.72 2.18 16.98
N ALA A 35 16.50 2.08 17.50
CA ALA A 35 16.26 1.71 18.88
C ALA A 35 16.79 0.31 19.18
N ILE A 36 16.58 -0.65 18.26
CA ILE A 36 17.10 -2.01 18.42
C ILE A 36 18.62 -2.00 18.48
N LEU A 37 19.28 -1.24 17.61
CA LEU A 37 20.74 -1.15 17.59
C LEU A 37 21.30 -0.52 18.86
N ARG A 38 20.57 0.41 19.45
CA ARG A 38 20.95 1.04 20.70
C ARG A 38 20.56 0.22 21.93
N LYS A 39 19.86 -0.89 21.72
CA LYS A 39 19.36 -1.75 22.80
C LYS A 39 18.44 -1.02 23.77
N VAL A 40 17.60 -0.14 23.22
CA VAL A 40 16.57 0.57 23.98
C VAL A 40 15.21 0.24 23.41
N ASP A 41 14.18 0.42 24.21
CA ASP A 41 12.82 0.24 23.73
C ASP A 41 12.46 1.34 22.74
N PRO A 42 11.85 0.98 21.60
CA PRO A 42 11.39 2.00 20.68
C PRO A 42 10.26 2.82 21.28
N ALA A 43 10.13 4.06 20.84
CA ALA A 43 9.04 4.92 21.28
C ALA A 43 7.72 4.31 20.83
N ASP A 44 6.71 4.33 21.72
CA ASP A 44 5.38 3.82 21.40
C ASP A 44 4.81 4.47 20.13
N GLU A 45 5.06 5.76 19.97
CA GLU A 45 4.63 6.53 18.82
C GLU A 45 5.17 5.96 17.51
N ASP A 46 6.44 5.58 17.48
CA ASP A 46 7.07 5.01 16.29
C ASP A 46 6.46 3.64 15.95
N VAL A 47 6.20 2.83 16.96
CA VAL A 47 5.55 1.51 16.78
C VAL A 47 4.14 1.71 16.21
N GLU A 48 3.40 2.67 16.75
CA GLU A 48 2.04 2.98 16.32
C GLU A 48 1.99 3.42 14.87
N TYR A 49 2.87 4.34 14.50
CA TYR A 49 2.95 4.82 13.11
C TYR A 49 3.29 3.71 12.15
N PHE A 50 4.29 2.89 12.50
CA PHE A 50 4.69 1.77 11.66
C PHE A 50 3.51 0.82 11.42
N ASN A 51 2.80 0.47 12.48
CA ASN A 51 1.65 -0.44 12.38
C ASN A 51 0.52 0.18 11.57
N ARG A 52 0.24 1.46 11.76
CA ARG A 52 -0.81 2.17 11.04
C ARG A 52 -0.51 2.22 9.53
N PHE A 53 0.71 2.61 9.17
CA PHE A 53 1.08 2.69 7.75
C PHE A 53 1.08 1.31 7.11
N THR A 54 1.56 0.29 7.81
CA THR A 54 1.54 -1.08 7.31
C THR A 54 0.10 -1.53 7.03
N GLY A 55 -0.81 -1.27 7.95
CA GLY A 55 -2.23 -1.63 7.78
C GLY A 55 -2.87 -0.92 6.60
N GLU A 56 -2.59 0.37 6.43
CA GLU A 56 -3.13 1.13 5.30
C GLU A 56 -2.58 0.62 3.97
N ILE A 57 -1.29 0.34 3.91
CA ILE A 57 -0.66 -0.19 2.70
C ILE A 57 -1.27 -1.53 2.33
N ASP A 58 -1.44 -2.42 3.29
CA ASP A 58 -2.02 -3.74 3.05
C ASP A 58 -3.44 -3.63 2.51
N ARG A 59 -4.24 -2.74 3.08
CA ARG A 59 -5.61 -2.52 2.61
C ARG A 59 -5.63 -1.99 1.18
N LEU A 60 -4.76 -1.02 0.88
CA LEU A 60 -4.68 -0.46 -0.46
C LEU A 60 -4.19 -1.48 -1.48
N ARG A 61 -3.26 -2.34 -1.10
CA ARG A 61 -2.80 -3.42 -1.98
C ARG A 61 -3.92 -4.39 -2.28
N THR A 62 -4.75 -4.71 -1.31
CA THR A 62 -5.91 -5.56 -1.51
C THR A 62 -6.89 -4.93 -2.50
N GLU A 63 -7.19 -3.64 -2.33
CA GLU A 63 -8.04 -2.91 -3.26
C GLU A 63 -7.46 -2.91 -4.67
N MET A 64 -6.16 -2.68 -4.77
CA MET A 64 -5.49 -2.67 -6.07
C MET A 64 -5.59 -4.03 -6.76
N HIS A 65 -5.39 -5.10 -6.02
CA HIS A 65 -5.50 -6.45 -6.57
C HIS A 65 -6.93 -6.76 -7.04
N GLU A 66 -7.92 -6.31 -6.31
CA GLU A 66 -9.32 -6.47 -6.73
C GLU A 66 -9.59 -5.74 -8.04
N LEU A 67 -9.08 -4.53 -8.17
CA LEU A 67 -9.23 -3.76 -9.40
C LEU A 67 -8.48 -4.41 -10.56
N GLU A 68 -7.28 -4.89 -10.31
CA GLU A 68 -6.49 -5.61 -11.32
C GLU A 68 -7.22 -6.88 -11.77
N ASN A 69 -7.84 -7.60 -10.84
CA ASN A 69 -8.64 -8.78 -11.17
C ASN A 69 -9.84 -8.44 -12.03
N GLN A 70 -10.48 -7.30 -11.78
CA GLN A 70 -11.59 -6.84 -12.62
C GLN A 70 -11.13 -6.59 -14.05
N LEU A 71 -9.95 -5.97 -14.22
CA LEU A 71 -9.39 -5.77 -15.55
C LEU A 71 -9.09 -7.08 -16.27
N LEU A 72 -8.55 -8.05 -15.55
CA LEU A 72 -8.25 -9.37 -16.11
C LEU A 72 -9.51 -10.12 -16.51
N LYS A 73 -10.56 -10.03 -15.69
CA LYS A 73 -11.85 -10.65 -16.00
C LYS A 73 -12.45 -10.06 -17.28
N ASP A 74 -12.40 -8.74 -17.40
CA ASP A 74 -12.90 -8.07 -18.59
C ASP A 74 -12.12 -8.50 -19.83
N LYS A 75 -10.82 -8.68 -19.72
CA LYS A 75 -10.00 -9.17 -20.81
C LYS A 75 -10.37 -10.58 -21.21
N LYS A 76 -10.59 -11.46 -20.25
CA LYS A 76 -10.99 -12.85 -20.52
C LYS A 76 -12.35 -12.90 -21.18
N THR A 77 -13.29 -12.10 -20.70
CA THR A 77 -14.63 -12.03 -21.26
C THR A 77 -14.61 -11.51 -22.69
N GLY A 78 -13.74 -10.56 -22.97
CA GLY A 78 -13.60 -9.97 -24.29
C GLY A 78 -13.03 -10.90 -25.35
N LYS A 79 -12.38 -11.99 -24.93
CA LYS A 79 -11.79 -12.95 -25.87
C LYS A 79 -12.74 -14.05 -26.30
N VAL A 80 -13.86 -14.16 -25.65
CA VAL A 80 -14.88 -15.14 -25.99
C VAL A 80 -15.89 -14.56 -26.97
#